data_b95dc848b75cb353488c6a181209c2c1
#
_entry.id   b95dc848b75cb353488c6a181209c2c1
#
_cell.length_a   1.000
_cell.length_b   1.000
_cell.length_c   1.000
_cell.angle_alpha   90.00
_cell.angle_beta   90.00
_cell.angle_gamma   90.00
#
_symmetry.space_group_name_H-M   'P 1'
#
loop_
_entity.id
_entity.type
_entity.pdbx_description
1 polymer ?
#
loop_
_entity_poly.entity_id
_entity_poly.type
_entity_poly.pdbx_seq_one_letter_code
_entity_poly.pdbx_strand_id
1 'polypeptide(L)'
;MNLQLYYYLESVGNPINEKGFPTPLDSIFVKYEGFRINGSDSITPRFEIRETPIWFTLNSVIRGWSYGFTNFKNGDNVTDNGPITFENGGKGILFIPSGLAYRNSGTSGSIRSNENLIFYINLFDFVKDTDHDNDGIPSWLEDPDGDGDPRNDDTNGDFFVNYLDGDDDGDGVPTKDEDANGDGNPANDFSDPNNPTLADYLNPDIN
;
A
#
# COMPACT_ATOMS: atom_id res chain seq x y z
N MET A 1 8.27 7.14 20.25
CA MET A 1 9.47 7.53 19.46
C MET A 1 8.98 7.74 18.04
N ASN A 2 9.05 8.97 17.52
CA ASN A 2 8.66 9.23 16.14
C ASN A 2 9.74 8.65 15.23
N LEU A 3 9.39 7.64 14.46
CA LEU A 3 10.25 7.07 13.42
C LEU A 3 10.10 7.92 12.17
N GLN A 4 11.21 8.33 11.58
CA GLN A 4 11.22 9.17 10.40
C GLN A 4 11.79 8.40 9.22
N LEU A 5 10.98 8.25 8.16
CA LEU A 5 11.41 7.76 6.87
C LEU A 5 12.06 8.92 6.10
N TYR A 6 13.18 8.65 5.45
CA TYR A 6 13.82 9.59 4.54
C TYR A 6 13.85 9.01 3.14
N TYR A 7 13.72 9.86 2.14
CA TYR A 7 13.83 9.47 0.75
C TYR A 7 14.53 10.54 -0.07
N TYR A 8 15.17 10.10 -1.14
CA TYR A 8 15.74 10.96 -2.17
C TYR A 8 15.04 10.68 -3.49
N LEU A 9 14.52 11.71 -4.12
CA LEU A 9 13.87 11.62 -5.43
C LEU A 9 14.90 11.91 -6.51
N GLU A 10 15.32 10.89 -7.26
CA GLU A 10 16.03 11.06 -8.52
C GLU A 10 15.05 11.53 -9.60
N SER A 11 13.86 10.91 -9.62
CA SER A 11 12.71 11.27 -10.44
C SER A 11 11.43 10.93 -9.68
N VAL A 12 10.48 11.86 -9.59
CA VAL A 12 9.14 11.57 -9.08
C VAL A 12 8.39 10.59 -9.99
N GLY A 13 8.73 10.59 -11.27
CA GLY A 13 7.98 10.02 -12.38
C GLY A 13 7.22 11.12 -13.14
N ASN A 14 7.20 11.00 -14.47
CA ASN A 14 6.49 11.94 -15.35
C ASN A 14 5.83 11.18 -16.51
N PRO A 15 4.89 10.28 -16.19
CA PRO A 15 4.19 9.49 -17.20
C PRO A 15 3.24 10.35 -18.05
N ILE A 16 2.97 9.89 -19.28
CA ILE A 16 1.92 10.46 -20.14
C ILE A 16 0.55 10.09 -19.55
N ASN A 17 0.42 8.83 -19.06
CA ASN A 17 -0.80 8.30 -18.46
C ASN A 17 -0.64 8.28 -16.93
N GLU A 18 -0.78 9.45 -16.32
CA GLU A 18 -0.59 9.63 -14.88
C GLU A 18 -1.74 9.01 -14.07
N LYS A 19 -1.40 8.11 -13.15
CA LYS A 19 -2.34 7.53 -12.17
C LYS A 19 -2.34 8.27 -10.83
N GLY A 20 -1.45 9.25 -10.64
CA GLY A 20 -1.19 9.90 -9.36
C GLY A 20 -0.09 9.18 -8.58
N PHE A 21 -0.26 9.10 -7.28
CA PHE A 21 0.65 8.40 -6.37
C PHE A 21 -0.05 7.16 -5.79
N PRO A 22 0.66 6.06 -5.57
CA PRO A 22 0.07 4.91 -4.89
C PRO A 22 -0.27 5.26 -3.43
N THR A 23 -1.30 4.63 -2.92
CA THR A 23 -1.62 4.58 -1.49
C THR A 23 -0.72 3.56 -0.77
N PRO A 24 -0.65 3.57 0.58
CA PRO A 24 0.11 2.57 1.33
C PRO A 24 -0.41 1.13 1.23
N LEU A 25 -1.55 0.90 0.59
CA LEU A 25 -2.17 -0.43 0.39
C LEU A 25 -2.17 -0.88 -1.07
N ASP A 26 -1.81 -0.02 -2.02
CA ASP A 26 -1.80 -0.36 -3.44
C ASP A 26 -0.76 -1.44 -3.81
N SER A 27 -0.99 -2.10 -4.92
CA SER A 27 -0.03 -3.00 -5.54
C SER A 27 0.93 -2.24 -6.44
N ILE A 28 2.22 -2.51 -6.34
CA ILE A 28 3.29 -1.83 -7.09
C ILE A 28 4.09 -2.79 -7.94
N PHE A 29 4.53 -2.34 -9.13
CA PHE A 29 5.43 -3.05 -10.03
C PHE A 29 6.79 -2.36 -10.04
N VAL A 30 7.81 -3.01 -9.49
CA VAL A 30 9.07 -2.35 -9.10
C VAL A 30 10.30 -3.20 -9.34
N LYS A 31 11.42 -2.53 -9.70
CA LYS A 31 12.79 -3.04 -9.52
C LYS A 31 13.42 -2.39 -8.31
N TYR A 32 14.33 -3.13 -7.65
CA TYR A 32 15.05 -2.57 -6.50
C TYR A 32 16.36 -3.27 -6.20
N GLU A 33 17.20 -2.56 -5.43
CA GLU A 33 18.37 -3.11 -4.77
C GLU A 33 18.35 -2.73 -3.29
N GLY A 34 18.56 -3.72 -2.41
CA GLY A 34 18.54 -3.53 -0.98
C GLY A 34 19.93 -3.65 -0.34
N PHE A 35 20.27 -2.69 0.52
CA PHE A 35 21.52 -2.61 1.26
C PHE A 35 21.26 -2.38 2.75
N ARG A 36 22.19 -2.81 3.59
CA ARG A 36 22.18 -2.54 5.03
C ARG A 36 23.10 -1.35 5.33
N ILE A 37 22.73 -0.55 6.31
CA ILE A 37 23.62 0.47 6.87
C ILE A 37 24.31 -0.13 8.09
N ASN A 38 25.63 -0.32 7.98
CA ASN A 38 26.44 -0.88 9.04
C ASN A 38 27.44 0.16 9.56
N GLY A 39 27.05 0.87 10.63
CA GLY A 39 27.87 1.93 11.21
C GLY A 39 27.68 3.28 10.53
N SER A 40 28.54 4.26 10.87
CA SER A 40 28.40 5.65 10.44
C SER A 40 28.91 5.91 9.01
N ASP A 41 29.76 5.05 8.46
CA ASP A 41 30.58 5.43 7.30
C ASP A 41 30.54 4.44 6.14
N SER A 42 29.72 3.39 6.19
CA SER A 42 29.68 2.41 5.09
C SER A 42 28.31 1.80 4.83
N ILE A 43 27.95 1.78 3.56
CA ILE A 43 26.90 0.92 3.04
C ILE A 43 27.50 -0.47 2.86
N THR A 44 26.89 -1.47 3.49
CA THR A 44 27.38 -2.85 3.41
C THR A 44 27.03 -3.50 2.08
N PRO A 45 27.54 -4.72 1.85
CA PRO A 45 27.15 -5.49 0.68
C PRO A 45 25.65 -5.58 0.51
N ARG A 46 25.22 -5.49 -0.73
CA ARG A 46 23.85 -5.71 -1.15
C ARG A 46 23.34 -7.05 -0.61
N PHE A 47 22.17 -7.04 0.03
CA PHE A 47 21.54 -8.27 0.52
C PHE A 47 20.50 -8.81 -0.47
N GLU A 48 19.94 -7.96 -1.32
CA GLU A 48 18.93 -8.35 -2.30
C GLU A 48 18.99 -7.47 -3.55
N ILE A 49 18.64 -8.05 -4.70
CA ILE A 49 18.42 -7.35 -5.96
C ILE A 49 17.28 -8.01 -6.73
N ARG A 50 16.44 -7.20 -7.35
CA ARG A 50 15.45 -7.59 -8.36
C ARG A 50 15.68 -6.81 -9.64
N GLU A 51 16.41 -7.42 -10.57
CA GLU A 51 16.69 -6.85 -11.90
C GLU A 51 15.48 -6.99 -12.84
N THR A 52 14.68 -8.03 -12.66
CA THR A 52 13.39 -8.18 -13.34
C THR A 52 12.31 -7.58 -12.44
N PRO A 53 11.45 -6.68 -12.98
CA PRO A 53 10.37 -6.10 -12.18
C PRO A 53 9.43 -7.17 -11.62
N ILE A 54 8.93 -6.92 -10.41
CA ILE A 54 8.04 -7.82 -9.69
C ILE A 54 6.92 -7.00 -9.04
N TRP A 55 5.74 -7.60 -8.94
CA TRP A 55 4.61 -7.04 -8.20
C TRP A 55 4.74 -7.33 -6.70
N PHE A 56 4.42 -6.33 -5.90
CA PHE A 56 4.18 -6.43 -4.46
C PHE A 56 2.90 -5.69 -4.12
N THR A 57 2.19 -6.16 -3.10
CA THR A 57 1.15 -5.39 -2.42
C THR A 57 1.78 -4.67 -1.23
N LEU A 58 1.55 -3.36 -1.12
CA LEU A 58 2.19 -2.54 -0.09
C LEU A 58 1.72 -2.85 1.33
N ASN A 59 0.56 -3.51 1.50
CA ASN A 59 0.11 -4.02 2.80
C ASN A 59 0.97 -5.19 3.33
N SER A 60 1.64 -5.96 2.44
CA SER A 60 2.38 -7.17 2.78
C SER A 60 3.90 -6.96 2.90
N VAL A 61 4.39 -5.73 2.74
CA VAL A 61 5.81 -5.38 2.82
C VAL A 61 6.12 -4.56 4.09
N ILE A 62 7.40 -4.23 4.30
CA ILE A 62 7.82 -3.39 5.43
C ILE A 62 7.20 -1.99 5.33
N ARG A 63 6.80 -1.41 6.47
CA ARG A 63 6.13 -0.10 6.51
C ARG A 63 6.92 1.02 5.82
N GLY A 64 8.25 0.94 5.85
CA GLY A 64 9.10 1.87 5.11
C GLY A 64 8.88 1.86 3.60
N TRP A 65 8.46 0.72 3.02
CA TRP A 65 8.03 0.62 1.63
C TRP A 65 6.63 1.17 1.46
N SER A 66 5.67 0.75 2.28
CA SER A 66 4.28 1.19 2.19
C SER A 66 4.17 2.71 2.12
N TYR A 67 4.85 3.42 3.02
CA TYR A 67 4.87 4.89 3.02
C TYR A 67 5.89 5.50 2.05
N GLY A 68 6.97 4.78 1.72
CA GLY A 68 8.01 5.29 0.83
C GLY A 68 7.54 5.46 -0.60
N PHE A 69 6.80 4.49 -1.11
CA PHE A 69 6.33 4.49 -2.50
C PHE A 69 5.25 5.53 -2.79
N THR A 70 4.55 6.04 -1.78
CA THR A 70 3.57 7.13 -1.95
C THR A 70 4.18 8.46 -2.45
N ASN A 71 5.49 8.51 -2.63
CA ASN A 71 6.21 9.70 -3.13
C ASN A 71 6.64 9.56 -4.60
N PHE A 72 6.29 8.45 -5.26
CA PHE A 72 6.69 8.16 -6.65
C PHE A 72 5.46 7.88 -7.51
N LYS A 73 5.53 8.29 -8.78
CA LYS A 73 4.48 8.04 -9.76
C LYS A 73 4.83 6.85 -10.65
N ASN A 74 3.82 6.30 -11.32
CA ASN A 74 3.99 5.27 -12.34
C ASN A 74 4.87 5.73 -13.50
N GLY A 75 5.26 4.77 -14.34
CA GLY A 75 5.81 5.00 -15.67
C GLY A 75 4.79 4.72 -16.75
N ASP A 76 5.21 4.91 -17.99
CA ASP A 76 4.46 4.54 -19.19
C ASP A 76 4.92 3.16 -19.67
N ASN A 77 3.98 2.26 -19.89
CA ASN A 77 4.27 1.00 -20.56
C ASN A 77 4.46 1.27 -22.07
N VAL A 78 5.71 1.17 -22.54
CA VAL A 78 6.10 1.36 -23.93
C VAL A 78 6.50 0.03 -24.58
N THR A 79 5.97 -1.08 -24.06
CA THR A 79 6.23 -2.41 -24.59
C THR A 79 5.68 -2.52 -26.00
N ASP A 80 6.57 -2.84 -26.96
CA ASP A 80 6.21 -3.26 -28.32
C ASP A 80 6.42 -4.80 -28.44
N ASN A 81 6.93 -5.30 -29.51
CA ASN A 81 7.14 -6.74 -29.77
C ASN A 81 8.35 -7.35 -29.03
N GLY A 82 8.72 -6.80 -27.87
CA GLY A 82 9.90 -7.16 -27.10
C GLY A 82 9.62 -7.40 -25.60
N PRO A 83 10.66 -7.33 -24.76
CA PRO A 83 10.52 -7.42 -23.31
C PRO A 83 9.65 -6.27 -22.76
N ILE A 84 8.97 -6.54 -21.63
CA ILE A 84 8.20 -5.51 -20.94
C ILE A 84 9.10 -4.33 -20.61
N THR A 85 8.74 -3.16 -21.15
CA THR A 85 9.54 -1.92 -21.07
C THR A 85 8.66 -0.79 -20.55
N PHE A 86 9.20 -0.08 -19.55
CA PHE A 86 8.58 1.11 -18.98
C PHE A 86 9.54 2.29 -19.05
N GLU A 87 9.01 3.47 -19.31
CA GLU A 87 9.73 4.75 -19.30
C GLU A 87 9.07 5.73 -18.32
N ASN A 88 9.76 6.80 -17.99
CA ASN A 88 9.26 7.92 -17.18
C ASN A 88 8.77 7.58 -15.76
N GLY A 89 9.07 6.41 -15.24
CA GLY A 89 8.67 6.00 -13.90
C GLY A 89 9.46 6.69 -12.78
N GLY A 90 8.92 6.60 -11.57
CA GLY A 90 9.55 7.13 -10.36
C GLY A 90 10.81 6.37 -9.98
N LYS A 91 11.88 7.10 -9.63
CA LYS A 91 13.16 6.54 -9.19
C LYS A 91 13.69 7.28 -7.98
N GLY A 92 14.34 6.54 -7.09
CA GLY A 92 14.95 7.17 -5.93
C GLY A 92 15.54 6.20 -4.94
N ILE A 93 15.77 6.72 -3.74
CA ILE A 93 16.37 5.98 -2.64
C ILE A 93 15.49 6.13 -1.42
N LEU A 94 15.17 5.01 -0.76
CA LEU A 94 14.50 4.98 0.53
C LEU A 94 15.51 4.66 1.62
N PHE A 95 15.57 5.50 2.66
CA PHE A 95 16.37 5.28 3.87
C PHE A 95 15.42 4.89 4.99
N ILE A 96 15.39 3.61 5.33
CA ILE A 96 14.38 3.02 6.19
C ILE A 96 15.01 2.66 7.54
N PRO A 97 14.61 3.35 8.63
CA PRO A 97 15.05 2.97 9.96
C PRO A 97 14.48 1.59 10.32
N SER A 98 15.22 0.85 11.15
CA SER A 98 14.85 -0.52 11.54
C SER A 98 13.43 -0.65 12.08
N GLY A 99 12.90 0.36 12.74
CA GLY A 99 11.55 0.36 13.27
C GLY A 99 10.43 0.38 12.22
N LEU A 100 10.73 0.82 10.99
CA LEU A 100 9.86 0.74 9.82
C LEU A 100 10.23 -0.42 8.88
N ALA A 101 11.19 -1.26 9.29
CA ALA A 101 11.65 -2.45 8.59
C ALA A 101 11.44 -3.70 9.47
N TYR A 102 12.51 -4.43 9.77
CA TYR A 102 12.44 -5.73 10.47
C TYR A 102 12.66 -5.63 11.98
N ARG A 103 12.81 -4.44 12.54
CA ARG A 103 12.93 -4.15 13.98
C ARG A 103 14.02 -4.99 14.65
N ASN A 104 13.73 -5.51 15.84
CA ASN A 104 14.63 -6.36 16.62
C ASN A 104 14.65 -7.83 16.15
N SER A 105 13.76 -8.22 15.26
CA SER A 105 13.70 -9.60 14.74
C SER A 105 14.73 -9.85 13.63
N GLY A 106 14.99 -8.83 12.78
CA GLY A 106 15.77 -9.02 11.57
C GLY A 106 15.11 -10.03 10.63
N THR A 107 15.92 -10.66 9.77
CA THR A 107 15.49 -11.79 8.93
C THR A 107 16.47 -12.95 9.09
N SER A 108 16.03 -14.19 8.79
CA SER A 108 16.91 -15.36 8.86
C SER A 108 18.06 -15.24 7.85
N GLY A 109 19.17 -14.66 8.25
CA GLY A 109 20.46 -14.70 7.55
C GLY A 109 20.93 -13.45 6.83
N SER A 110 20.06 -12.57 6.35
CA SER A 110 20.52 -11.40 5.55
C SER A 110 20.44 -10.07 6.27
N ILE A 111 19.47 -9.83 7.15
CA ILE A 111 19.30 -8.57 7.87
C ILE A 111 19.32 -8.86 9.36
N ARG A 112 20.23 -8.20 10.09
CA ARG A 112 20.37 -8.38 11.53
C ARG A 112 19.31 -7.58 12.29
N SER A 113 19.19 -7.89 13.58
CA SER A 113 18.40 -7.12 14.52
C SER A 113 18.80 -5.64 14.50
N ASN A 114 17.79 -4.77 14.42
CA ASN A 114 17.92 -3.30 14.45
C ASN A 114 18.76 -2.68 13.31
N GLU A 115 18.95 -3.37 12.19
CA GLU A 115 19.64 -2.79 11.03
C GLU A 115 18.71 -1.83 10.28
N ASN A 116 19.25 -0.65 9.94
CA ASN A 116 18.64 0.29 9.02
C ASN A 116 18.94 -0.13 7.59
N LEU A 117 18.03 0.16 6.68
CA LEU A 117 18.10 -0.29 5.29
C LEU A 117 18.12 0.88 4.32
N ILE A 118 18.75 0.66 3.18
CA ILE A 118 18.65 1.52 2.00
C ILE A 118 18.12 0.69 0.85
N PHE A 119 17.14 1.23 0.13
CA PHE A 119 16.66 0.66 -1.11
C PHE A 119 16.79 1.68 -2.25
N TYR A 120 17.50 1.30 -3.30
CA TYR A 120 17.40 1.96 -4.59
C TYR A 120 16.21 1.37 -5.30
N ILE A 121 15.25 2.21 -5.68
CA ILE A 121 13.98 1.78 -6.26
C ILE A 121 13.73 2.40 -7.63
N ASN A 122 13.01 1.65 -8.47
CA ASN A 122 12.49 2.12 -9.73
C ASN A 122 11.05 1.61 -9.86
N LEU A 123 10.07 2.51 -9.67
CA LEU A 123 8.65 2.22 -9.79
C LEU A 123 8.25 2.29 -11.26
N PHE A 124 7.74 1.20 -11.79
CA PHE A 124 7.26 1.10 -13.17
C PHE A 124 5.76 1.33 -13.28
N ASP A 125 4.98 0.71 -12.40
CA ASP A 125 3.54 0.83 -12.40
C ASP A 125 2.96 0.57 -11.01
N PHE A 126 1.67 0.86 -10.84
CA PHE A 126 0.91 0.44 -9.68
C PHE A 126 -0.57 0.25 -10.05
N VAL A 127 -1.27 -0.56 -9.27
CA VAL A 127 -2.72 -0.71 -9.36
C VAL A 127 -3.30 0.35 -8.44
N LYS A 128 -3.91 1.37 -9.04
CA LYS A 128 -4.57 2.43 -8.30
C LYS A 128 -5.86 1.88 -7.67
N ASP A 129 -6.14 2.36 -6.46
CA ASP A 129 -7.36 2.01 -5.75
C ASP A 129 -7.51 0.48 -5.62
N THR A 130 -6.42 -0.20 -5.15
CA THR A 130 -6.44 -1.64 -4.92
C THR A 130 -7.51 -1.98 -3.89
N ASP A 131 -8.40 -2.90 -4.25
CA ASP A 131 -9.45 -3.48 -3.44
C ASP A 131 -9.04 -4.93 -3.16
N HIS A 132 -8.78 -5.29 -1.89
CA HIS A 132 -8.15 -6.55 -1.53
C HIS A 132 -9.14 -7.70 -1.33
N ASP A 133 -10.35 -7.44 -0.87
CA ASP A 133 -11.42 -8.41 -0.62
C ASP A 133 -12.47 -8.42 -1.73
N ASN A 134 -12.41 -7.42 -2.63
CA ASN A 134 -13.30 -7.27 -3.78
C ASN A 134 -14.75 -7.01 -3.38
N ASP A 135 -14.93 -6.16 -2.41
CA ASP A 135 -16.24 -5.74 -1.91
C ASP A 135 -16.78 -4.47 -2.59
N GLY A 136 -15.94 -3.80 -3.42
CA GLY A 136 -16.30 -2.60 -4.17
C GLY A 136 -15.78 -1.30 -3.56
N ILE A 137 -15.15 -1.37 -2.37
CA ILE A 137 -14.53 -0.23 -1.71
C ILE A 137 -13.01 -0.35 -1.87
N PRO A 138 -12.31 0.68 -2.39
CA PRO A 138 -10.85 0.67 -2.39
C PRO A 138 -10.29 0.59 -0.97
N SER A 139 -9.40 -0.36 -0.71
CA SER A 139 -8.87 -0.67 0.62
C SER A 139 -8.32 0.51 1.42
N TRP A 140 -7.85 1.55 0.73
CA TRP A 140 -7.38 2.78 1.39
C TRP A 140 -8.51 3.68 1.89
N LEU A 141 -9.72 3.50 1.40
CA LEU A 141 -10.91 4.28 1.80
C LEU A 141 -11.69 3.64 2.95
N GLU A 142 -11.33 2.43 3.35
CA GLU A 142 -11.92 1.71 4.47
C GLU A 142 -11.24 2.13 5.80
N ASP A 143 -11.33 3.41 6.08
CA ASP A 143 -10.80 4.11 7.25
C ASP A 143 -11.96 4.86 7.94
N PRO A 144 -12.89 4.12 8.58
CA PRO A 144 -14.08 4.71 9.18
C PRO A 144 -13.78 5.61 10.38
N ASP A 145 -12.66 5.42 11.10
CA ASP A 145 -12.27 6.29 12.21
C ASP A 145 -11.49 7.54 11.75
N GLY A 146 -11.02 7.56 10.48
CA GLY A 146 -10.37 8.69 9.83
C GLY A 146 -8.96 8.99 10.34
N ASP A 147 -8.28 8.00 10.92
CA ASP A 147 -6.93 8.18 11.46
C ASP A 147 -5.82 8.08 10.39
N GLY A 148 -6.17 7.62 9.19
CA GLY A 148 -5.29 7.46 8.02
C GLY A 148 -4.51 6.14 8.02
N ASP A 149 -4.96 5.12 8.73
CA ASP A 149 -4.38 3.78 8.75
C ASP A 149 -5.45 2.67 8.70
N PRO A 150 -6.08 2.37 7.57
CA PRO A 150 -7.13 1.34 7.44
C PRO A 150 -6.77 -0.05 7.98
N ARG A 151 -5.51 -0.25 8.36
CA ARG A 151 -5.01 -1.52 8.90
C ARG A 151 -5.37 -1.77 10.38
N ASN A 152 -6.05 -0.87 11.03
CA ASN A 152 -6.55 -0.98 12.40
C ASN A 152 -8.07 -0.88 12.51
N ASP A 153 -8.75 -0.70 11.40
CA ASP A 153 -10.20 -0.63 11.33
C ASP A 153 -10.80 -2.04 11.23
N ASP A 154 -11.63 -2.37 12.19
CA ASP A 154 -12.33 -3.66 12.35
C ASP A 154 -13.70 -3.32 12.95
N THR A 155 -14.69 -3.11 12.08
CA THR A 155 -16.00 -2.57 12.47
C THR A 155 -16.83 -3.57 13.27
N ASN A 156 -16.82 -4.85 12.87
CA ASN A 156 -17.60 -5.91 13.50
C ASN A 156 -16.89 -6.57 14.70
N GLY A 157 -15.56 -6.34 14.86
CA GLY A 157 -14.75 -6.86 15.97
C GLY A 157 -14.39 -8.33 15.87
N ASP A 158 -14.37 -8.89 14.67
CA ASP A 158 -14.11 -10.30 14.43
C ASP A 158 -12.62 -10.65 14.20
N PHE A 159 -11.72 -9.62 14.21
CA PHE A 159 -10.28 -9.65 13.97
C PHE A 159 -9.86 -9.66 12.50
N PHE A 160 -10.77 -9.56 11.55
CA PHE A 160 -10.47 -9.14 10.22
C PHE A 160 -10.65 -7.61 10.14
N VAL A 161 -9.68 -6.94 9.55
CA VAL A 161 -9.79 -5.50 9.33
C VAL A 161 -10.63 -5.27 8.08
N ASN A 162 -11.38 -4.19 8.02
CA ASN A 162 -12.36 -3.93 6.99
C ASN A 162 -11.80 -4.20 5.58
N TYR A 163 -10.67 -3.64 5.21
CA TYR A 163 -10.09 -3.80 3.88
C TYR A 163 -9.68 -5.26 3.49
N LEU A 164 -9.94 -6.23 4.33
CA LEU A 164 -9.74 -7.68 4.12
C LEU A 164 -10.99 -8.48 4.52
N ASP A 165 -12.08 -7.81 4.87
CA ASP A 165 -13.35 -8.38 5.23
C ASP A 165 -14.38 -8.01 4.16
N GLY A 166 -15.16 -8.88 3.67
CA GLY A 166 -16.18 -8.59 2.66
C GLY A 166 -17.59 -8.44 3.28
N ASP A 167 -17.68 -8.34 4.63
CA ASP A 167 -18.91 -8.15 5.42
C ASP A 167 -18.52 -7.34 6.66
N ASP A 168 -18.23 -6.05 6.46
CA ASP A 168 -17.54 -5.17 7.41
C ASP A 168 -18.26 -4.98 8.74
N ASP A 169 -19.59 -4.97 8.73
CA ASP A 169 -20.39 -4.82 9.94
C ASP A 169 -20.86 -6.15 10.54
N GLY A 170 -20.67 -7.25 9.81
CA GLY A 170 -20.93 -8.61 10.27
C GLY A 170 -22.41 -8.96 10.39
N ASP A 171 -23.30 -8.30 9.65
CA ASP A 171 -24.75 -8.54 9.69
C ASP A 171 -25.18 -9.72 8.82
N GLY A 172 -24.28 -10.20 7.95
CA GLY A 172 -24.47 -11.34 7.05
C GLY A 172 -24.86 -10.94 5.63
N VAL A 173 -24.94 -9.65 5.31
CA VAL A 173 -25.01 -9.12 3.95
C VAL A 173 -23.59 -8.71 3.55
N PRO A 174 -23.02 -9.21 2.44
CA PRO A 174 -21.71 -8.74 2.01
C PRO A 174 -21.72 -7.25 1.69
N THR A 175 -20.68 -6.52 2.07
CA THR A 175 -20.49 -5.08 1.83
C THR A 175 -20.82 -4.66 0.38
N LYS A 176 -20.41 -5.42 -0.63
CA LYS A 176 -20.72 -5.16 -2.03
C LYS A 176 -22.23 -5.22 -2.39
N ASP A 177 -23.02 -5.91 -1.57
CA ASP A 177 -24.46 -6.09 -1.80
C ASP A 177 -25.26 -5.00 -1.06
N GLU A 178 -24.60 -4.10 -0.32
CA GLU A 178 -25.14 -2.94 0.38
C GLU A 178 -25.04 -1.64 -0.45
N ASP A 179 -24.99 -1.79 -1.75
CA ASP A 179 -25.03 -0.72 -2.74
C ASP A 179 -26.50 -0.40 -3.05
N ALA A 180 -27.14 0.38 -2.17
CA ALA A 180 -28.57 0.67 -2.24
C ALA A 180 -28.96 1.50 -3.47
N ASN A 181 -28.04 2.32 -3.99
CA ASN A 181 -28.28 3.14 -5.18
C ASN A 181 -27.90 2.43 -6.49
N GLY A 182 -27.12 1.34 -6.44
CA GLY A 182 -26.75 0.51 -7.57
C GLY A 182 -25.64 1.13 -8.43
N ASP A 183 -24.80 1.99 -7.88
CA ASP A 183 -23.73 2.64 -8.64
C ASP A 183 -22.37 1.91 -8.58
N GLY A 184 -22.27 0.84 -7.77
CA GLY A 184 -21.09 0.01 -7.58
C GLY A 184 -20.15 0.52 -6.50
N ASN A 185 -20.62 1.39 -5.61
CA ASN A 185 -19.84 1.96 -4.51
C ASN A 185 -20.65 1.98 -3.20
N PRO A 186 -20.61 0.93 -2.39
CA PRO A 186 -21.34 0.84 -1.11
C PRO A 186 -20.99 1.96 -0.12
N ALA A 187 -19.80 2.54 -0.22
CA ALA A 187 -19.34 3.58 0.70
C ALA A 187 -20.12 4.90 0.63
N ASN A 188 -21.00 5.07 -0.36
CA ASN A 188 -21.82 6.28 -0.52
C ASN A 188 -23.30 6.10 -0.21
N ASP A 189 -23.70 4.95 0.30
CA ASP A 189 -25.09 4.63 0.65
C ASP A 189 -25.34 4.82 2.15
N PHE A 190 -26.44 5.51 2.46
CA PHE A 190 -26.81 5.95 3.81
C PHE A 190 -28.32 5.87 3.98
N SER A 191 -28.84 4.67 4.25
CA SER A 191 -30.29 4.40 4.28
C SER A 191 -30.92 4.58 5.66
N ASP A 192 -30.12 4.60 6.75
CA ASP A 192 -30.67 4.74 8.10
C ASP A 192 -31.09 6.19 8.41
N PRO A 193 -32.38 6.49 8.55
CA PRO A 193 -32.84 7.83 8.91
C PRO A 193 -32.50 8.23 10.35
N ASN A 194 -32.12 7.28 11.23
CA ASN A 194 -31.69 7.56 12.59
C ASN A 194 -30.20 7.84 12.67
N ASN A 195 -29.43 7.36 11.69
CA ASN A 195 -27.99 7.56 11.60
C ASN A 195 -27.53 7.94 10.17
N PRO A 196 -27.98 9.08 9.63
CA PRO A 196 -27.82 9.42 8.22
C PRO A 196 -26.38 9.75 7.79
N THR A 197 -25.40 9.52 8.65
CA THR A 197 -23.97 9.73 8.38
C THR A 197 -23.16 8.45 8.49
N LEU A 198 -23.77 7.33 8.89
CA LEU A 198 -23.16 6.03 8.89
C LEU A 198 -23.52 5.33 7.57
N ALA A 199 -22.53 4.92 6.82
CA ALA A 199 -22.73 4.18 5.58
C ALA A 199 -23.37 2.82 5.88
N ASP A 200 -24.19 2.31 4.97
CA ASP A 200 -24.95 1.09 5.16
C ASP A 200 -24.02 -0.09 5.46
N TYR A 201 -22.92 -0.23 4.74
CA TYR A 201 -21.91 -1.28 4.91
C TYR A 201 -21.18 -1.29 6.27
N LEU A 202 -21.36 -0.28 7.11
CA LEU A 202 -20.81 -0.18 8.46
C LEU A 202 -21.91 -0.25 9.54
N ASN A 203 -23.15 -0.50 9.14
CA ASN A 203 -24.34 -0.38 10.00
C ASN A 203 -25.13 -1.69 10.07
N PRO A 204 -24.88 -2.54 11.06
CA PRO A 204 -25.50 -3.86 11.15
C PRO A 204 -27.02 -3.84 11.39
N ASP A 205 -27.64 -2.68 11.46
CA ASP A 205 -29.08 -2.50 11.58
C ASP A 205 -29.78 -2.31 10.20
N ILE A 206 -28.98 -2.21 9.10
CA ILE A 206 -29.44 -2.04 7.71
C ILE A 206 -28.97 -3.22 6.87
N ASN A 207 -29.89 -3.87 6.15
CA ASN A 207 -29.63 -5.04 5.31
C ASN A 207 -30.35 -4.92 3.96
#